data_d14a784c51d98c6dbc239eb4a891c4e2
#
_entry.id   d14a784c51d98c6dbc239eb4a891c4e2
#
_cell.length_a   1.000
_cell.length_b   1.000
_cell.length_c   1.000
_cell.angle_alpha   90.00
_cell.angle_beta   90.00
_cell.angle_gamma   90.00
#
_symmetry.space_group_name_H-M   'P 1'
#
loop_
_entity.id
_entity.type
_entity.pdbx_description
1 polymer ?
#
loop_
_entity_poly.entity_id
_entity_poly.type
_entity_poly.pdbx_seq_one_letter_code
_entity_poly.pdbx_strand_id
1 'polypeptide(L)'
;MLSWQLTIVTMLMVALMLFCSKQIAKSSSKYFIQQQRDLGKVNGYIEEMMEGQKVVKVFTHEQQTLAGFRELNDQLKESAKQANAFSNIMMPVNAQLGNISYAICALVGAAMSVGGVGGMTLGTVVAFLSLNKSFNMPISQVSMQANSVIMALAGAERIFKMMDEPSETDEGYVTLVNAK
;
A
#
# COMPACT_ATOMS: atom_id res chain seq x y z
N MET A 1 12.92 5.15 32.54
CA MET A 1 12.62 6.14 31.47
C MET A 1 13.84 7.07 31.37
N LEU A 2 14.45 7.13 30.17
CA LEU A 2 15.70 7.90 29.99
C LEU A 2 15.45 9.42 30.00
N SER A 3 14.37 9.89 29.41
CA SER A 3 13.94 11.29 29.43
C SER A 3 12.51 11.42 28.91
N TRP A 4 11.61 12.04 29.66
CA TRP A 4 10.24 12.27 29.24
C TRP A 4 10.14 13.37 28.17
N GLN A 5 11.05 14.36 28.22
CA GLN A 5 11.09 15.46 27.24
C GLN A 5 11.44 14.94 25.83
N LEU A 6 12.50 14.13 25.73
CA LEU A 6 12.90 13.52 24.44
C LEU A 6 11.83 12.52 23.95
N THR A 7 11.14 11.86 24.86
CA THR A 7 10.01 10.97 24.49
C THR A 7 8.88 11.73 23.84
N ILE A 8 8.52 12.92 24.35
CA ILE A 8 7.48 13.76 23.73
C ILE A 8 7.90 14.18 22.31
N VAL A 9 9.15 14.62 22.14
CA VAL A 9 9.68 14.99 20.80
C VAL A 9 9.58 13.81 19.84
N THR A 10 10.01 12.62 20.26
CA THR A 10 9.92 11.41 19.43
C THR A 10 8.49 11.04 19.08
N MET A 11 7.56 11.10 20.06
CA MET A 11 6.14 10.81 19.81
C MET A 11 5.51 11.79 18.81
N LEU A 12 5.86 13.07 18.89
CA LEU A 12 5.42 14.07 17.93
C LEU A 12 5.94 13.77 16.52
N MET A 13 7.21 13.39 16.40
CA MET A 13 7.82 13.00 15.13
C MET A 13 7.19 11.71 14.56
N VAL A 14 6.90 10.73 15.41
CA VAL A 14 6.20 9.50 14.99
C VAL A 14 4.79 9.83 14.47
N ALA A 15 4.05 10.69 15.17
CA ALA A 15 2.74 11.15 14.71
C ALA A 15 2.82 11.84 13.34
N LEU A 16 3.84 12.68 13.13
CA LEU A 16 4.10 13.32 11.84
C LEU A 16 4.44 12.29 10.75
N MET A 17 5.27 11.30 11.05
CA MET A 17 5.60 10.20 10.12
C MET A 17 4.35 9.43 9.71
N LEU A 18 3.50 9.05 10.67
CA LEU A 18 2.25 8.34 10.39
C LEU A 18 1.27 9.18 9.57
N PHE A 19 1.19 10.48 9.85
CA PHE A 19 0.37 11.41 9.06
C PHE A 19 0.85 11.51 7.61
N CYS A 20 2.15 11.73 7.39
CA CYS A 20 2.74 11.78 6.05
C CYS A 20 2.55 10.44 5.31
N SER A 21 2.82 9.31 5.97
CA SER A 21 2.62 7.98 5.40
C SER A 21 1.16 7.74 4.98
N LYS A 22 0.20 8.15 5.82
CA LYS A 22 -1.23 8.05 5.50
C LYS A 22 -1.63 8.86 4.26
N GLN A 23 -1.10 10.06 4.12
CA GLN A 23 -1.39 10.92 2.96
C GLN A 23 -0.79 10.33 1.66
N ILE A 24 0.45 9.87 1.72
CA ILE A 24 1.10 9.21 0.57
C ILE A 24 0.36 7.92 0.20
N ALA A 25 0.03 7.07 1.18
CA ALA A 25 -0.69 5.82 0.96
C ALA A 25 -2.07 6.05 0.32
N LYS A 26 -2.80 7.08 0.78
CA LYS A 26 -4.11 7.44 0.20
C LYS A 26 -3.99 7.84 -1.27
N SER A 27 -2.99 8.63 -1.62
CA SER A 27 -2.73 9.05 -3.00
C SER A 27 -2.27 7.85 -3.85
N SER A 28 -1.35 7.05 -3.33
CA SER A 28 -0.85 5.84 -3.99
C SER A 28 -1.99 4.85 -4.30
N SER A 29 -2.85 4.57 -3.32
CA SER A 29 -4.00 3.66 -3.48
C SER A 29 -4.93 4.07 -4.61
N LYS A 30 -5.22 5.37 -4.75
CA LYS A 30 -6.05 5.90 -5.84
C LYS A 30 -5.46 5.55 -7.22
N TYR A 31 -4.16 5.76 -7.39
CA TYR A 31 -3.50 5.49 -8.67
C TYR A 31 -3.31 4.00 -8.93
N PHE A 32 -3.11 3.18 -7.89
CA PHE A 32 -3.10 1.72 -8.04
C PHE A 32 -4.44 1.16 -8.49
N ILE A 33 -5.55 1.65 -7.95
CA ILE A 33 -6.90 1.26 -8.38
C ILE A 33 -7.11 1.65 -9.86
N GLN A 34 -6.66 2.85 -10.26
CA GLN A 34 -6.74 3.27 -11.65
C GLN A 34 -5.89 2.40 -12.56
N GLN A 35 -4.65 2.09 -12.17
CA GLN A 35 -3.76 1.17 -12.90
C GLN A 35 -4.41 -0.20 -13.10
N GLN A 36 -5.01 -0.78 -12.05
CA GLN A 36 -5.68 -2.09 -12.17
C GLN A 36 -6.88 -2.03 -13.12
N ARG A 37 -7.63 -0.93 -13.10
CA ARG A 37 -8.74 -0.72 -14.04
C ARG A 37 -8.25 -0.61 -15.49
N ASP A 38 -7.19 0.13 -15.72
CA ASP A 38 -6.64 0.31 -17.07
C ASP A 38 -5.96 -0.97 -17.56
N LEU A 39 -5.32 -1.74 -16.67
CA LEU A 39 -4.82 -3.09 -16.98
C LEU A 39 -5.96 -4.03 -17.41
N GLY A 40 -7.10 -3.98 -16.71
CA GLY A 40 -8.28 -4.74 -17.10
C GLY A 40 -8.81 -4.37 -18.49
N LYS A 41 -8.80 -3.07 -18.84
CA LYS A 41 -9.19 -2.63 -20.20
C LYS A 41 -8.24 -3.15 -21.28
N VAL A 42 -6.92 -3.07 -21.03
CA VAL A 42 -5.91 -3.59 -21.98
C VAL A 42 -6.08 -5.09 -22.16
N ASN A 43 -6.24 -5.85 -21.07
CA ASN A 43 -6.42 -7.29 -21.16
C ASN A 43 -7.72 -7.66 -21.88
N GLY A 44 -8.84 -7.01 -21.56
CA GLY A 44 -10.12 -7.25 -22.26
C GLY A 44 -10.04 -6.92 -23.75
N TYR A 45 -9.34 -5.84 -24.12
CA TYR A 45 -9.13 -5.51 -25.52
C TYR A 45 -8.26 -6.54 -26.25
N ILE A 46 -7.22 -7.05 -25.60
CA ILE A 46 -6.37 -8.12 -26.16
C ILE A 46 -7.23 -9.38 -26.39
N GLU A 47 -8.01 -9.78 -25.40
CA GLU A 47 -8.87 -10.96 -25.48
C GLU A 47 -9.88 -10.82 -26.61
N GLU A 48 -10.59 -9.70 -26.71
CA GLU A 48 -11.54 -9.40 -27.78
C GLU A 48 -10.89 -9.45 -29.18
N MET A 49 -9.70 -8.83 -29.33
CA MET A 49 -8.99 -8.81 -30.60
C MET A 49 -8.40 -10.19 -30.98
N MET A 50 -8.01 -10.99 -29.99
CA MET A 50 -7.53 -12.35 -30.22
C MET A 50 -8.66 -13.28 -30.65
N GLU A 51 -9.82 -13.21 -30.01
CA GLU A 51 -11.02 -13.95 -30.41
C GLU A 51 -11.51 -13.51 -31.80
N GLY A 52 -11.54 -12.19 -32.04
CA GLY A 52 -11.95 -11.57 -33.30
C GLY A 52 -10.88 -11.58 -34.43
N GLN A 53 -9.71 -12.21 -34.24
CA GLN A 53 -8.57 -12.10 -35.14
C GLN A 53 -8.92 -12.39 -36.62
N LYS A 54 -9.76 -13.37 -36.90
CA LYS A 54 -10.20 -13.70 -38.26
C LYS A 54 -10.95 -12.54 -38.89
N VAL A 55 -11.82 -11.86 -38.13
CA VAL A 55 -12.59 -10.71 -38.59
C VAL A 55 -11.68 -9.53 -38.88
N VAL A 56 -10.78 -9.21 -37.97
CA VAL A 56 -9.76 -8.15 -38.13
C VAL A 56 -8.96 -8.36 -39.43
N LYS A 57 -8.54 -9.61 -39.69
CA LYS A 57 -7.79 -9.98 -40.91
C LYS A 57 -8.61 -9.83 -42.16
N VAL A 58 -9.87 -10.32 -42.19
CA VAL A 58 -10.73 -10.27 -43.39
C VAL A 58 -11.05 -8.83 -43.80
N PHE A 59 -11.27 -7.95 -42.80
CA PHE A 59 -11.58 -6.55 -43.04
C PHE A 59 -10.39 -5.62 -43.09
N THR A 60 -9.15 -6.16 -42.97
CA THR A 60 -7.88 -5.40 -43.03
C THR A 60 -7.85 -4.27 -41.96
N HIS A 61 -8.36 -4.54 -40.76
CA HIS A 61 -8.46 -3.57 -39.65
C HIS A 61 -7.26 -3.62 -38.68
N GLU A 62 -6.13 -4.24 -39.05
CA GLU A 62 -4.97 -4.42 -38.16
C GLU A 62 -4.41 -3.09 -37.67
N GLN A 63 -4.34 -2.07 -38.54
CA GLN A 63 -3.83 -0.75 -38.16
C GLN A 63 -4.73 -0.04 -37.15
N GLN A 64 -6.05 -0.18 -37.33
CA GLN A 64 -7.03 0.41 -36.40
C GLN A 64 -7.00 -0.30 -35.06
N THR A 65 -6.91 -1.64 -35.05
CA THR A 65 -6.76 -2.45 -33.84
C THR A 65 -5.47 -2.09 -33.10
N LEU A 66 -4.37 -1.92 -33.80
CA LEU A 66 -3.10 -1.53 -33.22
C LEU A 66 -3.16 -0.10 -32.63
N ALA A 67 -3.88 0.82 -33.28
CA ALA A 67 -4.07 2.18 -32.76
C ALA A 67 -4.89 2.16 -31.46
N GLY A 68 -5.98 1.40 -31.39
CA GLY A 68 -6.77 1.21 -30.17
C GLY A 68 -5.96 0.60 -29.02
N PHE A 69 -5.15 -0.42 -29.31
CA PHE A 69 -4.25 -1.01 -28.33
C PHE A 69 -3.25 0.02 -27.79
N ARG A 70 -2.63 0.83 -28.66
CA ARG A 70 -1.67 1.85 -28.25
C ARG A 70 -2.28 2.89 -27.33
N GLU A 71 -3.50 3.33 -27.63
CA GLU A 71 -4.21 4.29 -26.78
C GLU A 71 -4.46 3.74 -25.38
N LEU A 72 -4.98 2.51 -25.25
CA LEU A 72 -5.21 1.86 -23.96
C LEU A 72 -3.90 1.59 -23.21
N ASN A 73 -2.86 1.18 -23.93
CA ASN A 73 -1.54 0.95 -23.33
C ASN A 73 -0.89 2.25 -22.84
N ASP A 74 -1.07 3.38 -23.53
CA ASP A 74 -0.59 4.68 -23.06
C ASP A 74 -1.36 5.16 -21.81
N GLN A 75 -2.66 4.89 -21.71
CA GLN A 75 -3.44 5.13 -20.51
C GLN A 75 -2.91 4.30 -19.33
N LEU A 76 -2.69 3.00 -19.54
CA LEU A 76 -2.10 2.11 -18.54
C LEU A 76 -0.70 2.57 -18.12
N LYS A 77 0.15 2.95 -19.07
CA LYS A 77 1.49 3.48 -18.79
C LYS A 77 1.45 4.71 -17.89
N GLU A 78 0.54 5.66 -18.15
CA GLU A 78 0.46 6.87 -17.34
C GLU A 78 -0.08 6.58 -15.92
N SER A 79 -1.11 5.75 -15.79
CA SER A 79 -1.61 5.33 -14.47
C SER A 79 -0.58 4.51 -13.67
N ALA A 80 0.16 3.62 -14.34
CA ALA A 80 1.25 2.85 -13.73
C ALA A 80 2.41 3.76 -13.28
N LYS A 81 2.79 4.75 -14.09
CA LYS A 81 3.80 5.74 -13.74
C LYS A 81 3.43 6.51 -12.49
N GLN A 82 2.18 7.00 -12.40
CA GLN A 82 1.69 7.71 -11.22
C GLN A 82 1.65 6.81 -9.98
N ALA A 83 1.12 5.60 -10.09
CA ALA A 83 1.07 4.63 -9.00
C ALA A 83 2.48 4.32 -8.43
N ASN A 84 3.44 4.04 -9.32
CA ASN A 84 4.82 3.73 -8.93
C ASN A 84 5.55 4.98 -8.37
N ALA A 85 5.31 6.17 -8.90
CA ALA A 85 5.92 7.39 -8.39
C ALA A 85 5.53 7.64 -6.93
N PHE A 86 4.23 7.54 -6.60
CA PHE A 86 3.75 7.71 -5.22
C PHE A 86 4.20 6.58 -4.29
N SER A 87 4.25 5.35 -4.78
CA SER A 87 4.71 4.21 -3.99
C SER A 87 6.20 4.33 -3.64
N ASN A 88 7.02 4.67 -4.63
CA ASN A 88 8.47 4.72 -4.46
C ASN A 88 8.96 5.91 -3.61
N ILE A 89 8.18 6.99 -3.50
CA ILE A 89 8.54 8.14 -2.66
C ILE A 89 8.31 7.87 -1.17
N MET A 90 7.49 6.89 -0.81
CA MET A 90 7.13 6.61 0.58
C MET A 90 8.35 6.22 1.43
N MET A 91 9.20 5.35 0.91
CA MET A 91 10.38 4.86 1.62
C MET A 91 11.43 5.97 1.87
N PRO A 92 11.84 6.76 0.87
CA PRO A 92 12.74 7.90 1.08
C PRO A 92 12.17 8.96 2.04
N VAL A 93 10.88 9.28 1.96
CA VAL A 93 10.25 10.26 2.85
C VAL A 93 10.31 9.79 4.30
N ASN A 94 9.94 8.54 4.57
CA ASN A 94 10.01 7.98 5.91
C ASN A 94 11.46 7.94 6.45
N ALA A 95 12.42 7.59 5.61
CA ALA A 95 13.82 7.59 5.98
C ALA A 95 14.32 9.00 6.36
N GLN A 96 13.95 10.02 5.57
CA GLN A 96 14.34 11.41 5.88
C GLN A 96 13.63 11.96 7.13
N LEU A 97 12.37 11.64 7.35
CA LEU A 97 11.67 11.98 8.58
C LEU A 97 12.33 11.33 9.80
N GLY A 98 12.80 10.09 9.68
CA GLY A 98 13.60 9.42 10.71
C GLY A 98 14.93 10.12 10.99
N ASN A 99 15.64 10.55 9.94
CA ASN A 99 16.89 11.31 10.09
C ASN A 99 16.66 12.69 10.74
N ILE A 100 15.59 13.38 10.38
CA ILE A 100 15.19 14.65 10.98
C ILE A 100 14.84 14.44 12.46
N SER A 101 14.08 13.40 12.79
CA SER A 101 13.78 13.03 14.18
C SER A 101 15.06 12.81 14.98
N TYR A 102 15.99 12.08 14.44
CA TYR A 102 17.30 11.84 15.06
C TYR A 102 18.07 13.15 15.31
N ALA A 103 18.14 14.03 14.30
CA ALA A 103 18.83 15.31 14.41
C ALA A 103 18.21 16.23 15.48
N ILE A 104 16.87 16.33 15.50
CA ILE A 104 16.14 17.12 16.51
C ILE A 104 16.40 16.55 17.91
N CYS A 105 16.30 15.24 18.09
CA CYS A 105 16.58 14.59 19.38
C CYS A 105 18.04 14.79 19.82
N ALA A 106 18.98 14.77 18.88
CA ALA A 106 20.39 15.05 19.18
C ALA A 106 20.63 16.49 19.66
N LEU A 107 20.04 17.47 18.94
CA LEU A 107 20.15 18.90 19.28
C LEU A 107 19.50 19.19 20.64
N VAL A 108 18.27 18.73 20.85
CA VAL A 108 17.53 18.93 22.11
C VAL A 108 18.24 18.23 23.26
N GLY A 109 18.65 16.96 23.05
CA GLY A 109 19.37 16.19 24.07
C GLY A 109 20.73 16.80 24.45
N ALA A 110 21.48 17.30 23.47
CA ALA A 110 22.74 17.99 23.72
C ALA A 110 22.53 19.29 24.49
N ALA A 111 21.56 20.12 24.09
CA ALA A 111 21.22 21.35 24.79
C ALA A 111 20.80 21.09 26.25
N MET A 112 20.00 20.06 26.50
CA MET A 112 19.58 19.65 27.84
C MET A 112 20.78 19.13 28.68
N SER A 113 21.68 18.38 28.06
CA SER A 113 22.89 17.87 28.76
C SER A 113 23.84 19.00 29.16
N VAL A 114 24.04 20.00 28.29
CA VAL A 114 24.85 21.17 28.59
C VAL A 114 24.17 22.09 29.61
N GLY A 115 22.85 22.26 29.52
CA GLY A 115 22.08 23.08 30.45
C GLY A 115 21.79 22.43 31.80
N GLY A 116 22.24 21.18 32.03
CA GLY A 116 22.01 20.44 33.30
C GLY A 116 20.51 20.12 33.57
N VAL A 117 19.64 20.24 32.56
CA VAL A 117 18.22 20.06 32.70
C VAL A 117 17.86 18.57 32.83
N GLY A 118 17.17 18.21 33.92
CA GLY A 118 16.64 16.85 34.10
C GLY A 118 17.72 15.78 34.36
N GLY A 119 18.93 16.14 34.80
CA GLY A 119 20.03 15.20 35.09
C GLY A 119 20.52 14.45 33.84
N MET A 120 20.33 15.01 32.66
CA MET A 120 20.76 14.42 31.39
C MET A 120 22.27 14.40 31.25
N THR A 121 22.82 13.20 31.07
CA THR A 121 24.24 13.00 30.72
C THR A 121 24.40 12.75 29.23
N LEU A 122 25.59 13.00 28.70
CA LEU A 122 25.90 12.71 27.29
C LEU A 122 25.65 11.23 26.95
N GLY A 123 25.95 10.31 27.89
CA GLY A 123 25.67 8.88 27.73
C GLY A 123 24.18 8.57 27.59
N THR A 124 23.32 9.26 28.34
CA THR A 124 21.88 9.12 28.24
C THR A 124 21.35 9.60 26.87
N VAL A 125 21.92 10.69 26.35
CA VAL A 125 21.55 11.20 25.00
C VAL A 125 21.94 10.18 23.92
N VAL A 126 23.15 9.64 23.97
CA VAL A 126 23.62 8.64 22.99
C VAL A 126 22.77 7.36 23.06
N ALA A 127 22.45 6.87 24.26
CA ALA A 127 21.57 5.72 24.43
C ALA A 127 20.17 5.98 23.86
N PHE A 128 19.61 7.18 24.09
CA PHE A 128 18.31 7.56 23.56
C PHE A 128 18.32 7.65 22.02
N LEU A 129 19.36 8.22 21.42
CA LEU A 129 19.53 8.30 19.96
C LEU A 129 19.61 6.91 19.32
N SER A 130 20.29 5.97 19.95
CA SER A 130 20.37 4.58 19.49
C SER A 130 18.99 3.91 19.51
N LEU A 131 18.22 4.12 20.59
CA LEU A 131 16.84 3.63 20.68
C LEU A 131 15.94 4.28 19.65
N ASN A 132 16.01 5.60 19.45
CA ASN A 132 15.22 6.33 18.45
C ASN A 132 15.48 5.78 17.04
N LYS A 133 16.73 5.53 16.68
CA LYS A 133 17.09 4.93 15.38
C LYS A 133 16.53 3.51 15.22
N SER A 134 16.61 2.70 16.28
CA SER A 134 16.07 1.34 16.28
C SER A 134 14.55 1.30 16.20
N PHE A 135 13.85 2.35 16.63
CA PHE A 135 12.39 2.42 16.65
C PHE A 135 11.76 2.68 15.27
N ASN A 136 12.51 3.27 14.35
CA ASN A 136 12.00 3.60 13.00
C ASN A 136 11.66 2.35 12.18
N MET A 137 12.43 1.27 12.30
CA MET A 137 12.19 0.01 11.59
C MET A 137 10.88 -0.68 12.00
N PRO A 138 10.60 -0.92 13.30
CA PRO A 138 9.33 -1.49 13.76
C PRO A 138 8.10 -0.70 13.31
N ILE A 139 8.16 0.63 13.31
CA ILE A 139 7.04 1.48 12.85
C ILE A 139 6.68 1.19 11.40
N SER A 140 7.70 1.13 10.53
CA SER A 140 7.49 0.80 9.12
C SER A 140 6.94 -0.61 8.93
N GLN A 141 7.42 -1.58 9.72
CA GLN A 141 6.94 -2.97 9.68
C GLN A 141 5.48 -3.08 10.13
N VAL A 142 5.10 -2.43 11.24
CA VAL A 142 3.70 -2.43 11.72
C VAL A 142 2.77 -1.80 10.68
N SER A 143 3.20 -0.72 10.03
CA SER A 143 2.40 -0.06 8.98
C SER A 143 2.17 -0.98 7.78
N MET A 144 3.16 -1.78 7.37
CA MET A 144 3.01 -2.78 6.32
C MET A 144 2.11 -3.95 6.76
N GLN A 145 2.26 -4.42 8.00
CA GLN A 145 1.45 -5.52 8.55
C GLN A 145 -0.03 -5.15 8.69
N ALA A 146 -0.35 -3.88 8.97
CA ALA A 146 -1.73 -3.42 9.04
C ALA A 146 -2.51 -3.69 7.74
N ASN A 147 -1.91 -3.47 6.58
CA ASN A 147 -2.51 -3.79 5.29
C ASN A 147 -2.73 -5.30 5.11
N SER A 148 -1.78 -6.12 5.52
CA SER A 148 -1.90 -7.59 5.46
C SER A 148 -3.04 -8.11 6.33
N VAL A 149 -3.22 -7.53 7.52
CA VAL A 149 -4.33 -7.86 8.42
C VAL A 149 -5.68 -7.49 7.80
N ILE A 150 -5.80 -6.29 7.20
CA ILE A 150 -7.03 -5.85 6.53
C ILE A 150 -7.37 -6.80 5.37
N MET A 151 -6.40 -7.19 4.56
CA MET A 151 -6.61 -8.14 3.46
C MET A 151 -6.99 -9.54 3.98
N ALA A 152 -6.37 -10.00 5.06
CA ALA A 152 -6.71 -11.27 5.69
C ALA A 152 -8.13 -11.27 6.26
N LEU A 153 -8.56 -10.18 6.90
CA LEU A 153 -9.93 -10.01 7.40
C LEU A 153 -10.96 -10.01 6.27
N ALA A 154 -10.70 -9.28 5.18
CA ALA A 154 -11.57 -9.27 4.01
C ALA A 154 -11.65 -10.65 3.33
N GLY A 155 -10.54 -11.40 3.30
CA GLY A 155 -10.52 -12.79 2.83
C GLY A 155 -11.32 -13.72 3.74
N ALA A 156 -11.15 -13.59 5.04
CA ALA A 156 -11.89 -14.38 6.04
C ALA A 156 -13.41 -14.10 5.97
N GLU A 157 -13.82 -12.85 5.85
CA GLU A 157 -15.24 -12.47 5.68
C GLU A 157 -15.86 -13.18 4.48
N ARG A 158 -15.17 -13.22 3.35
CA ARG A 158 -15.67 -13.92 2.16
C ARG A 158 -15.79 -15.44 2.36
N ILE A 159 -14.82 -16.05 3.05
CA ILE A 159 -14.85 -17.47 3.37
C ILE A 159 -16.01 -17.79 4.32
N PHE A 160 -16.19 -17.01 5.39
CA PHE A 160 -17.28 -17.21 6.33
C PHE A 160 -18.64 -17.01 5.67
N LYS A 161 -18.79 -15.98 4.81
CA LYS A 161 -20.01 -15.79 4.03
C LYS A 161 -20.33 -16.98 3.14
N MET A 162 -19.32 -17.59 2.52
CA MET A 162 -19.50 -18.81 1.73
C MET A 162 -19.85 -20.03 2.59
N MET A 163 -19.30 -20.14 3.81
CA MET A 163 -19.62 -21.22 4.75
C MET A 163 -21.03 -21.09 5.35
N ASP A 164 -21.52 -19.86 5.49
CA ASP A 164 -22.85 -19.54 6.02
C ASP A 164 -23.95 -19.62 4.95
N GLU A 165 -23.57 -19.84 3.67
CA GLU A 165 -24.54 -20.01 2.58
C GLU A 165 -25.36 -21.29 2.83
N PRO A 166 -26.69 -21.20 2.85
CA PRO A 166 -27.52 -22.38 3.07
C PRO A 166 -27.30 -23.43 1.97
N SER A 167 -27.30 -24.70 2.35
CA SER A 167 -27.20 -25.80 1.39
C SER A 167 -28.32 -25.71 0.37
N GLU A 168 -28.03 -26.00 -0.89
CA GLU A 168 -29.08 -26.16 -1.91
C GLU A 168 -30.15 -27.12 -1.42
N THR A 169 -31.38 -26.66 -1.40
CA THR A 169 -32.55 -27.51 -1.15
C THR A 169 -33.09 -27.95 -2.49
N ASP A 170 -33.20 -29.26 -2.67
CA ASP A 170 -33.86 -29.81 -3.86
C ASP A 170 -35.37 -29.67 -3.71
N GLU A 171 -35.90 -28.55 -4.19
CA GLU A 171 -37.37 -28.31 -4.30
C GLU A 171 -37.89 -28.70 -5.69
N GLY A 172 -37.12 -29.42 -6.48
CA GLY A 172 -37.50 -29.90 -7.80
C GLY A 172 -38.60 -30.96 -7.72
N TYR A 173 -39.62 -30.82 -8.57
CA TYR A 173 -40.69 -31.78 -8.73
C TYR A 173 -40.40 -32.83 -9.82
N VAL A 174 -39.22 -32.78 -10.44
CA VAL A 174 -38.80 -33.71 -11.48
C VAL A 174 -37.78 -34.70 -10.90
N THR A 175 -38.17 -35.94 -10.75
CA THR A 175 -37.27 -37.04 -10.35
C THR A 175 -36.80 -37.82 -11.55
N LEU A 176 -35.50 -38.19 -11.61
CA LEU A 176 -34.98 -39.13 -12.59
C LEU A 176 -35.59 -40.50 -12.31
N VAL A 177 -36.47 -40.97 -13.20
CA VAL A 177 -37.00 -42.36 -13.20
C VAL A 177 -36.10 -43.20 -14.10
N ASN A 178 -35.64 -44.36 -13.61
CA ASN A 178 -34.93 -45.34 -14.43
C ASN A 178 -35.78 -45.73 -15.63
N ALA A 179 -35.50 -45.13 -16.80
CA ALA A 179 -36.03 -45.61 -18.07
C ALA A 179 -35.28 -46.92 -18.42
N LYS A 180 -36.02 -48.06 -18.42
CA LYS A 180 -35.53 -49.31 -18.97
C LYS A 180 -35.48 -49.23 -20.49
#